data_b1aa420ad00ef8f6b924effbe0ba22b2
#
_entry.id   b1aa420ad00ef8f6b924effbe0ba22b2
#
_cell.length_a   1.000
_cell.length_b   1.000
_cell.length_c   1.000
_cell.angle_alpha   90.00
_cell.angle_beta   90.00
_cell.angle_gamma   90.00
#
_symmetry.space_group_name_H-M   'P 1'
#
loop_
_entity.id
_entity.type
_entity.pdbx_description
1 polymer ?
#
loop_
_entity_poly.entity_id
_entity_poly.type
_entity_poly.pdbx_seq_one_letter_code
_entity_poly.pdbx_strand_id
1 'polypeptide(L)'
;MIELKLVDESSFQAVLDLKISEADERARFVAPNVRSLADAWLYRKNEDVFPRAIYWDKQVVGFLLLEIDKYEAEYFIWRIMIGQQYQGRGYGRKALEVLIKEVQMDRACSHI
;
A
#
# COMPACT_ATOMS: atom_id res chain seq x y z
N MET A 1 7.24 -9.86 10.82
CA MET A 1 5.94 -10.14 10.20
C MET A 1 5.43 -8.90 9.48
N ILE A 2 4.91 -9.08 8.28
CA ILE A 2 4.35 -7.96 7.50
C ILE A 2 2.96 -7.60 8.02
N GLU A 3 2.71 -6.31 8.19
CA GLU A 3 1.40 -5.77 8.50
C GLU A 3 1.08 -4.64 7.54
N LEU A 4 -0.19 -4.54 7.13
CA LEU A 4 -0.69 -3.48 6.25
C LEU A 4 -1.67 -2.63 7.07
N LYS A 5 -1.31 -1.37 7.34
CA LYS A 5 -2.12 -0.47 8.16
C LYS A 5 -2.39 0.83 7.44
N LEU A 6 -3.60 1.37 7.57
CA LEU A 6 -3.91 2.69 7.01
C LEU A 6 -2.88 3.72 7.46
N VAL A 7 -2.49 4.58 6.53
CA VAL A 7 -1.57 5.68 6.84
C VAL A 7 -2.29 6.65 7.79
N ASP A 8 -1.63 7.00 8.89
CA ASP A 8 -2.14 7.94 9.88
C ASP A 8 -1.00 8.88 10.32
N GLU A 9 -1.23 9.67 11.35
CA GLU A 9 -0.22 10.60 11.86
C GLU A 9 1.09 9.90 12.23
N SER A 10 1.01 8.68 12.76
CA SER A 10 2.20 7.95 13.22
C SER A 10 3.06 7.41 12.08
N SER A 11 2.49 7.21 10.88
CA SER A 11 3.20 6.64 9.73
C SER A 11 3.43 7.63 8.59
N PHE A 12 2.74 8.77 8.60
CA PHE A 12 2.74 9.74 7.50
C PHE A 12 4.15 10.15 7.07
N GLN A 13 4.97 10.61 8.01
CA GLN A 13 6.31 11.07 7.69
C GLN A 13 7.21 9.93 7.19
N ALA A 14 7.11 8.77 7.81
CA ALA A 14 7.90 7.61 7.39
C ALA A 14 7.55 7.18 5.96
N VAL A 15 6.28 7.26 5.58
CA VAL A 15 5.84 6.96 4.20
C VAL A 15 6.43 7.97 3.22
N LEU A 16 6.39 9.27 3.56
CA LEU A 16 6.97 10.30 2.70
C LEU A 16 8.48 10.16 2.55
N ASP A 17 9.16 9.66 3.57
CA ASP A 17 10.61 9.49 3.57
C ASP A 17 11.08 8.25 2.79
N LEU A 18 10.19 7.35 2.41
CA LEU A 18 10.54 6.20 1.59
C LEU A 18 11.02 6.66 0.22
N LYS A 19 12.14 6.08 -0.23
CA LYS A 19 12.75 6.44 -1.51
C LYS A 19 12.74 5.24 -2.45
N ILE A 20 12.49 5.51 -3.73
CA ILE A 20 12.67 4.54 -4.79
C ILE A 20 14.12 4.59 -5.26
N SER A 21 14.55 3.61 -6.07
CA SER A 21 15.90 3.62 -6.64
C SER A 21 16.07 4.82 -7.59
N GLU A 22 17.30 5.29 -7.76
CA GLU A 22 17.59 6.38 -8.70
C GLU A 22 17.11 6.08 -10.11
N ALA A 23 17.24 4.82 -10.53
CA ALA A 23 16.80 4.41 -11.87
C ALA A 23 15.31 4.57 -12.04
N ASP A 24 14.53 4.16 -11.04
CA ASP A 24 13.07 4.28 -11.05
C ASP A 24 12.66 5.75 -11.00
N GLU A 25 13.33 6.54 -10.19
CA GLU A 25 13.07 7.98 -10.06
C GLU A 25 13.31 8.70 -11.38
N ARG A 26 14.42 8.41 -12.06
CA ARG A 26 14.75 9.00 -13.37
C ARG A 26 13.76 8.59 -14.44
N ALA A 27 13.34 7.33 -14.42
CA ALA A 27 12.40 6.80 -15.40
C ALA A 27 10.96 7.24 -15.13
N ARG A 28 10.67 7.76 -13.92
CA ARG A 28 9.34 8.19 -13.47
C ARG A 28 8.28 7.09 -13.59
N PHE A 29 8.70 5.83 -13.38
CA PHE A 29 7.80 4.70 -13.44
C PHE A 29 6.91 4.58 -12.21
N VAL A 30 7.34 5.17 -11.09
CA VAL A 30 6.60 5.10 -9.82
C VAL A 30 6.21 6.51 -9.41
N ALA A 31 4.92 6.71 -9.14
CA ALA A 31 4.45 8.01 -8.65
C ALA A 31 4.99 8.25 -7.24
N PRO A 32 5.37 9.48 -6.90
CA PRO A 32 5.77 9.82 -5.53
C PRO A 32 4.67 9.49 -4.53
N ASN A 33 5.05 9.07 -3.32
CA ASN A 33 4.08 8.77 -2.27
C ASN A 33 3.21 9.97 -1.93
N VAL A 34 3.75 11.16 -2.04
CA VAL A 34 2.99 12.39 -1.84
C VAL A 34 1.80 12.49 -2.82
N ARG A 35 2.01 12.06 -4.08
CA ARG A 35 0.95 12.01 -5.08
C ARG A 35 -0.12 11.01 -4.70
N SER A 36 0.31 9.83 -4.22
CA SER A 36 -0.61 8.77 -3.80
C SER A 36 -1.49 9.21 -2.64
N LEU A 37 -0.90 9.92 -1.67
CA LEU A 37 -1.66 10.43 -0.52
C LEU A 37 -2.63 11.53 -0.93
N ALA A 38 -2.25 12.37 -1.90
CA ALA A 38 -3.13 13.40 -2.45
C ALA A 38 -4.31 12.76 -3.20
N ASP A 39 -4.06 11.71 -3.99
CA ASP A 39 -5.11 10.97 -4.68
C ASP A 39 -6.07 10.33 -3.68
N ALA A 40 -5.55 9.73 -2.61
CA ALA A 40 -6.38 9.14 -1.57
C ALA A 40 -7.28 10.20 -0.91
N TRP A 41 -6.75 11.38 -0.66
CA TRP A 41 -7.53 12.50 -0.13
C TRP A 41 -8.64 12.91 -1.10
N LEU A 42 -8.31 13.04 -2.39
CA LEU A 42 -9.25 13.44 -3.43
C LEU A 42 -10.46 12.49 -3.52
N TYR A 43 -10.21 11.19 -3.42
CA TYR A 43 -11.25 10.16 -3.54
C TYR A 43 -11.80 9.68 -2.20
N ARG A 44 -11.49 10.35 -1.09
CA ARG A 44 -11.89 9.90 0.25
C ARG A 44 -13.41 9.75 0.44
N LYS A 45 -14.19 10.55 -0.26
CA LYS A 45 -15.66 10.53 -0.14
C LYS A 45 -16.27 9.28 -0.75
N ASN A 46 -15.57 8.61 -1.65
CA ASN A 46 -16.02 7.36 -2.24
C ASN A 46 -15.87 6.18 -1.26
N GLU A 47 -15.04 6.35 -0.24
CA GLU A 47 -14.76 5.32 0.78
C GLU A 47 -14.23 4.01 0.19
N ASP A 48 -13.53 4.08 -0.95
CA ASP A 48 -13.04 2.91 -1.66
C ASP A 48 -11.53 2.94 -1.90
N VAL A 49 -10.86 4.07 -1.66
CA VAL A 49 -9.41 4.21 -1.87
C VAL A 49 -8.70 4.34 -0.53
N PHE A 50 -7.75 3.45 -0.28
CA PHE A 50 -7.09 3.33 1.02
C PHE A 50 -5.56 3.36 0.87
N PRO A 51 -4.87 4.38 1.42
CA PRO A 51 -3.41 4.37 1.50
C PRO A 51 -2.99 3.55 2.72
N ARG A 52 -2.16 2.53 2.49
CA ARG A 52 -1.67 1.67 3.58
C ARG A 52 -0.15 1.68 3.64
N ALA A 53 0.39 1.80 4.85
CA ALA A 53 1.80 1.61 5.10
C ALA A 53 2.09 0.12 5.26
N ILE A 54 3.21 -0.32 4.69
CA ILE A 54 3.69 -1.69 4.85
C ILE A 54 4.70 -1.70 5.98
N TYR A 55 4.43 -2.47 7.02
CA TYR A 55 5.29 -2.59 8.20
C TYR A 55 6.00 -3.93 8.22
N TRP A 56 7.25 -3.90 8.64
CA TRP A 56 7.97 -5.08 9.09
C TRP A 56 8.43 -4.80 10.52
N ASP A 57 7.89 -5.57 11.47
CA ASP A 57 8.26 -5.45 12.90
C ASP A 57 8.26 -4.00 13.40
N LYS A 58 7.15 -3.30 13.24
CA LYS A 58 6.95 -1.92 13.72
C LYS A 58 7.69 -0.84 12.92
N GLN A 59 8.37 -1.21 11.85
CA GLN A 59 9.04 -0.24 10.97
C GLN A 59 8.35 -0.16 9.63
N VAL A 60 8.11 1.06 9.15
CA VAL A 60 7.55 1.28 7.82
C VAL A 60 8.62 0.97 6.77
N VAL A 61 8.38 -0.02 5.93
CA VAL A 61 9.30 -0.43 4.87
C VAL A 61 8.76 -0.19 3.47
N GLY A 62 7.46 0.09 3.34
CA GLY A 62 6.85 0.33 2.04
C GLY A 62 5.49 0.98 2.16
N PHE A 63 4.83 1.08 1.02
CA PHE A 63 3.54 1.76 0.91
C PHE A 63 2.75 1.16 -0.24
N LEU A 64 1.42 1.12 -0.09
CA LEU A 64 0.55 0.78 -1.21
C LEU A 64 -0.70 1.65 -1.20
N LEU A 65 -1.22 1.91 -2.39
CA LEU A 65 -2.50 2.58 -2.57
C LEU A 65 -3.48 1.57 -3.15
N LEU A 66 -4.55 1.32 -2.43
CA LEU A 66 -5.48 0.23 -2.68
C LEU A 66 -6.88 0.77 -2.92
N GLU A 67 -7.56 0.25 -3.94
CA GLU A 67 -8.98 0.46 -4.13
C GLU A 67 -9.72 -0.84 -3.82
N ILE A 68 -10.82 -0.75 -3.07
CA ILE A 68 -11.66 -1.90 -2.74
C ILE A 68 -13.07 -1.64 -3.28
N ASP A 69 -13.51 -2.48 -4.21
CA ASP A 69 -14.90 -2.44 -4.68
C ASP A 69 -15.74 -3.28 -3.73
N LYS A 70 -16.56 -2.62 -2.95
CA LYS A 70 -17.39 -3.25 -1.91
C LYS A 70 -18.47 -4.17 -2.50
N TYR A 71 -18.95 -3.86 -3.70
CA TYR A 71 -20.03 -4.64 -4.32
C TYR A 71 -19.53 -5.92 -4.94
N GLU A 72 -18.37 -5.88 -5.59
CA GLU A 72 -17.79 -7.04 -6.27
C GLU A 72 -16.79 -7.78 -5.40
N ALA A 73 -16.43 -7.24 -4.23
CA ALA A 73 -15.38 -7.76 -3.35
C ALA A 73 -14.06 -7.93 -4.10
N GLU A 74 -13.73 -6.95 -4.92
CA GLU A 74 -12.51 -6.92 -5.71
C GLU A 74 -11.56 -5.85 -5.19
N TYR A 75 -10.26 -6.17 -5.21
CA TYR A 75 -9.20 -5.29 -4.76
C TYR A 75 -8.33 -4.92 -5.96
N PHE A 76 -8.06 -3.63 -6.10
CA PHE A 76 -7.19 -3.10 -7.16
C PHE A 76 -6.02 -2.36 -6.53
N ILE A 77 -4.81 -2.74 -6.87
CA ILE A 77 -3.62 -2.03 -6.40
C ILE A 77 -3.28 -0.95 -7.42
N TRP A 78 -3.43 0.31 -7.01
CA TRP A 78 -3.05 1.44 -7.85
C TRP A 78 -1.53 1.61 -7.87
N ARG A 79 -0.90 1.49 -6.71
CA ARG A 79 0.55 1.66 -6.54
C ARG A 79 1.03 0.82 -5.37
N ILE A 80 2.22 0.26 -5.52
CA ILE A 80 2.92 -0.43 -4.44
C ILE A 80 4.41 -0.14 -4.56
N MET A 81 5.07 0.13 -3.44
CA MET A 81 6.51 0.32 -3.45
C MET A 81 7.13 -0.13 -2.13
N ILE A 82 8.37 -0.60 -2.21
CA ILE A 82 9.21 -0.88 -1.04
C ILE A 82 10.35 0.14 -1.07
N GLY A 83 10.62 0.77 0.06
CA GLY A 83 11.72 1.73 0.16
C GLY A 83 13.05 1.11 -0.27
N GLN A 84 13.88 1.89 -0.98
CA GLN A 84 15.13 1.41 -1.57
C GLN A 84 16.00 0.61 -0.60
N GLN A 85 16.12 1.10 0.63
CA GLN A 85 16.97 0.47 1.65
C GLN A 85 16.43 -0.87 2.15
N TYR A 86 15.18 -1.18 1.83
CA TYR A 86 14.51 -2.40 2.27
C TYR A 86 14.28 -3.41 1.14
N GLN A 87 14.66 -3.08 -0.08
CA GLN A 87 14.49 -3.95 -1.24
C GLN A 87 15.41 -5.16 -1.17
N GLY A 88 15.01 -6.23 -1.88
CA GLY A 88 15.79 -7.47 -1.90
C GLY A 88 15.59 -8.39 -0.71
N ARG A 89 14.63 -8.10 0.16
CA ARG A 89 14.34 -8.90 1.36
C ARG A 89 13.01 -9.65 1.28
N GLY A 90 12.31 -9.54 0.15
CA GLY A 90 11.02 -10.21 -0.04
C GLY A 90 9.83 -9.52 0.59
N TYR A 91 9.96 -8.28 1.02
CA TYR A 91 8.86 -7.56 1.69
C TYR A 91 7.68 -7.30 0.76
N GLY A 92 7.94 -6.94 -0.50
CA GLY A 92 6.87 -6.72 -1.47
C GLY A 92 6.05 -7.98 -1.70
N ARG A 93 6.71 -9.13 -1.86
CA ARG A 93 6.05 -10.42 -2.01
C ARG A 93 5.22 -10.77 -0.78
N LYS A 94 5.79 -10.59 0.41
CA LYS A 94 5.10 -10.87 1.67
C LYS A 94 3.88 -9.97 1.85
N ALA A 95 3.99 -8.69 1.45
CA ALA A 95 2.87 -7.75 1.50
C ALA A 95 1.73 -8.22 0.59
N LEU A 96 2.05 -8.67 -0.63
CA LEU A 96 1.05 -9.20 -1.55
C LEU A 96 0.39 -10.48 -1.00
N GLU A 97 1.16 -11.35 -0.35
CA GLU A 97 0.62 -12.55 0.28
C GLU A 97 -0.38 -12.21 1.38
N VAL A 98 -0.07 -11.22 2.22
CA VAL A 98 -0.98 -10.75 3.27
C VAL A 98 -2.25 -10.17 2.65
N LEU A 99 -2.12 -9.39 1.58
CA LEU A 99 -3.25 -8.79 0.89
C LEU A 99 -4.15 -9.87 0.25
N ILE A 100 -3.55 -10.89 -0.36
CA ILE A 100 -4.31 -11.99 -0.96
C ILE A 100 -5.14 -12.71 0.11
N LYS A 101 -4.58 -12.95 1.28
CA LYS A 101 -5.32 -13.56 2.39
C LYS A 101 -6.48 -12.69 2.84
N GLU A 102 -6.27 -11.37 2.89
CA GLU A 102 -7.33 -10.43 3.24
C GLU A 102 -8.49 -10.48 2.23
N VAL A 103 -8.16 -10.53 0.93
CA VAL A 103 -9.17 -10.67 -0.14
C VAL A 103 -9.95 -11.97 0.01
N GLN A 104 -9.27 -13.07 0.26
CA GLN A 104 -9.91 -14.38 0.43
C GLN A 104 -10.87 -14.39 1.62
N MET A 105 -10.47 -13.79 2.73
CA MET A 105 -11.34 -13.69 3.92
C MET A 105 -12.55 -12.81 3.64
N ASP A 106 -12.38 -11.70 2.94
CA ASP A 106 -13.45 -10.79 2.58
C ASP A 106 -14.49 -11.48 1.69
N ARG A 107 -14.02 -12.21 0.68
CA ARG A 107 -14.90 -13.00 -0.22
C ARG A 107 -15.63 -14.11 0.52
N ALA A 108 -14.96 -14.78 1.43
CA ALA A 108 -15.58 -15.82 2.26
C ALA A 108 -16.71 -15.23 3.09
N CYS A 109 -16.50 -14.06 3.67
CA CYS A 109 -17.53 -13.36 4.45
C CYS A 109 -18.73 -12.93 3.58
N SER A 110 -18.48 -12.56 2.33
CA SER A 110 -19.54 -12.10 1.43
C SER A 110 -20.47 -13.23 0.97
N HIS A 111 -20.10 -14.48 1.19
CA HIS A 111 -20.91 -15.66 0.83
C HIS A 111 -21.78 -16.18 1.96
N ILE A 112 -21.75 -15.52 3.08
CA ILE A 112 -22.60 -15.86 4.22
C ILE A 112 -23.91 -15.03 4.16
#